data_fb72177796a671ff018b88ad1aef8708
#
_entry.id   fb72177796a671ff018b88ad1aef8708
#
_cell.length_a   1.000
_cell.length_b   1.000
_cell.length_c   1.000
_cell.angle_alpha   90.00
_cell.angle_beta   90.00
_cell.angle_gamma   90.00
#
_symmetry.space_group_name_H-M   'P 1'
#
loop_
_entity.id
_entity.type
_entity.pdbx_description
1 polymer ?
#
loop_
_entity_poly.entity_id
_entity_poly.type
_entity_poly.pdbx_seq_one_letter_code
_entity_poly.pdbx_strand_id
1 'polypeptide(L)'
;MVTMNWKSVVKQCRFDCVGTGLFSVANMVFLLVFPVLSIVVSLVTIPTHVDEHVASGLMGGLGGLASAMACMSALGPASSEESAGHSAMRGLIPVSRTAQVVGRYLFLLVVGLLWALDVVICGGVFIVFGDIADMGWTGTLAAGAFIFALAIILGSVLLACACRFTFRKMMMAFGAVMVGLYAVIALLARLPVDWQWLLLNIADFLTIWWHTALVLAVLCLLAFFGSMLIAIRIYRAKEL
;
A
#
# COMPACT_ATOMS: atom_id res chain seq x y z
N MET A 1 29.66 14.93 -7.32
CA MET A 1 28.74 14.27 -6.39
C MET A 1 27.76 15.33 -5.89
N VAL A 2 26.53 15.39 -6.41
CA VAL A 2 25.57 16.42 -5.97
C VAL A 2 25.10 16.02 -4.59
N THR A 3 25.45 16.78 -3.58
CA THR A 3 25.01 16.57 -2.20
C THR A 3 23.49 16.68 -2.15
N MET A 4 22.81 15.59 -1.80
CA MET A 4 21.35 15.57 -1.67
C MET A 4 20.96 16.49 -0.52
N ASN A 5 20.24 17.57 -0.84
CA ASN A 5 19.73 18.49 0.19
C ASN A 5 18.42 17.93 0.77
N TRP A 6 18.45 17.46 2.02
CA TRP A 6 17.29 16.90 2.71
C TRP A 6 16.09 17.85 2.79
N LYS A 7 16.35 19.14 2.91
CA LYS A 7 15.29 20.17 2.87
C LYS A 7 14.49 20.12 1.56
N SER A 8 15.16 19.83 0.43
CA SER A 8 14.51 19.71 -0.87
C SER A 8 13.64 18.45 -0.95
N VAL A 9 14.04 17.33 -0.33
CA VAL A 9 13.26 16.10 -0.26
C VAL A 9 11.96 16.31 0.53
N VAL A 10 12.06 16.91 1.72
CA VAL A 10 10.88 17.21 2.56
C VAL A 10 9.95 18.19 1.86
N LYS A 11 10.50 19.21 1.17
CA LYS A 11 9.71 20.17 0.38
C LYS A 11 8.95 19.48 -0.74
N GLN A 12 9.57 18.52 -1.43
CA GLN A 12 8.90 17.73 -2.47
C GLN A 12 7.78 16.85 -1.88
N CYS A 13 8.05 16.14 -0.80
CA CYS A 13 7.03 15.33 -0.12
C CYS A 13 5.81 16.20 0.31
N ARG A 14 6.07 17.39 0.88
CA ARG A 14 5.01 18.33 1.23
C ARG A 14 4.23 18.81 0.00
N PHE A 15 4.93 19.07 -1.11
CA PHE A 15 4.30 19.46 -2.36
C PHE A 15 3.39 18.35 -2.89
N ASP A 16 3.82 17.09 -2.85
CA ASP A 16 3.02 15.94 -3.25
C ASP A 16 1.79 15.76 -2.33
N CYS A 17 1.95 15.94 -1.01
CA CYS A 17 0.83 15.92 -0.05
C CYS A 17 -0.24 16.98 -0.35
N VAL A 18 0.19 18.20 -0.68
CA VAL A 18 -0.72 19.30 -1.01
C VAL A 18 -1.31 19.14 -2.41
N GLY A 19 -0.48 18.76 -3.39
CA GLY A 19 -0.91 18.59 -4.78
C GLY A 19 -1.90 17.46 -4.99
N THR A 20 -1.82 16.39 -4.22
CA THR A 20 -2.81 15.29 -4.21
C THR A 20 -4.02 15.60 -3.34
N GLY A 21 -3.98 16.69 -2.58
CA GLY A 21 -5.03 16.99 -1.61
C GLY A 21 -5.15 15.94 -0.50
N LEU A 22 -4.06 15.25 -0.13
CA LEU A 22 -4.09 14.17 0.87
C LEU A 22 -4.80 14.61 2.15
N PHE A 23 -4.58 15.86 2.58
CA PHE A 23 -5.22 16.48 3.73
C PHE A 23 -6.44 17.34 3.35
N SER A 24 -7.01 17.18 2.16
CA SER A 24 -8.28 17.83 1.81
C SER A 24 -9.43 17.26 2.62
N VAL A 25 -10.48 18.06 2.82
CA VAL A 25 -11.67 17.62 3.53
C VAL A 25 -12.26 16.35 2.92
N ALA A 26 -12.28 16.26 1.57
CA ALA A 26 -12.79 15.09 0.86
C ALA A 26 -12.02 13.82 1.19
N ASN A 27 -10.68 13.87 1.18
CA ASN A 27 -9.84 12.71 1.50
C ASN A 27 -9.91 12.36 2.99
N MET A 28 -10.02 13.35 3.89
CA MET A 28 -10.23 13.11 5.32
C MET A 28 -11.59 12.45 5.59
N VAL A 29 -12.66 12.93 4.93
CA VAL A 29 -13.98 12.27 5.01
C VAL A 29 -13.89 10.85 4.49
N PHE A 30 -13.15 10.61 3.40
CA PHE A 30 -12.98 9.28 2.84
C PHE A 30 -12.25 8.32 3.79
N LEU A 31 -11.20 8.78 4.50
CA LEU A 31 -10.55 7.99 5.56
C LEU A 31 -11.50 7.66 6.71
N LEU A 32 -12.44 8.56 7.05
CA LEU A 32 -13.43 8.31 8.10
C LEU A 32 -14.52 7.31 7.68
N VAL A 33 -14.72 7.06 6.38
CA VAL A 33 -15.75 6.10 5.89
C VAL A 33 -15.50 4.71 6.44
N PHE A 34 -14.25 4.23 6.46
CA PHE A 34 -13.92 2.88 6.92
C PHE A 34 -14.19 2.66 8.42
N PRO A 35 -13.73 3.52 9.33
CA PRO A 35 -14.09 3.43 10.74
C PRO A 35 -15.60 3.52 10.99
N VAL A 36 -16.30 4.42 10.30
CA VAL A 36 -17.77 4.54 10.41
C VAL A 36 -18.46 3.27 9.92
N LEU A 37 -18.02 2.72 8.79
CA LEU A 37 -18.54 1.46 8.26
C LEU A 37 -18.28 0.32 9.26
N SER A 38 -17.10 0.29 9.90
CA SER A 38 -16.75 -0.70 10.92
C SER A 38 -17.70 -0.62 12.13
N ILE A 39 -18.07 0.60 12.58
CA ILE A 39 -19.04 0.81 13.64
C ILE A 39 -20.41 0.26 13.23
N VAL A 40 -20.88 0.61 12.03
CA VAL A 40 -22.18 0.15 11.52
C VAL A 40 -22.22 -1.38 11.43
N VAL A 41 -21.18 -1.98 10.88
CA VAL A 41 -21.07 -3.44 10.77
C VAL A 41 -21.05 -4.06 12.16
N SER A 42 -20.27 -3.56 13.13
CA SER A 42 -20.25 -4.06 14.50
C SER A 42 -21.64 -4.00 15.14
N LEU A 43 -22.36 -2.88 15.01
CA LEU A 43 -23.71 -2.72 15.56
C LEU A 43 -24.74 -3.68 14.93
N VAL A 44 -24.55 -4.06 13.68
CA VAL A 44 -25.42 -5.04 12.99
C VAL A 44 -25.04 -6.48 13.36
N THR A 45 -23.75 -6.77 13.57
CA THR A 45 -23.27 -8.13 13.84
C THR A 45 -23.50 -8.57 15.28
N ILE A 46 -23.50 -7.65 16.26
CA ILE A 46 -23.75 -7.97 17.69
C ILE A 46 -25.07 -8.75 17.89
N PRO A 47 -26.24 -8.27 17.39
CA PRO A 47 -27.51 -8.96 17.61
C PRO A 47 -27.66 -10.25 16.79
N THR A 48 -26.86 -10.48 15.76
CA THR A 48 -27.02 -11.61 14.85
C THR A 48 -26.08 -12.78 15.14
N HIS A 49 -25.23 -12.70 16.19
CA HIS A 49 -24.22 -13.71 16.51
C HIS A 49 -23.46 -14.21 15.27
N VAL A 50 -22.94 -13.25 14.48
CA VAL A 50 -22.24 -13.57 13.24
C VAL A 50 -20.99 -14.40 13.56
N ASP A 51 -20.81 -15.49 12.82
CA ASP A 51 -19.66 -16.38 12.95
C ASP A 51 -18.34 -15.60 12.83
N GLU A 52 -17.35 -15.97 13.64
CA GLU A 52 -16.00 -15.38 13.67
C GLU A 52 -15.34 -15.34 12.28
N HIS A 53 -15.65 -16.32 11.42
CA HIS A 53 -15.18 -16.39 10.04
C HIS A 53 -15.70 -15.23 9.16
N VAL A 54 -16.91 -14.76 9.41
CA VAL A 54 -17.49 -13.62 8.66
C VAL A 54 -16.83 -12.32 9.12
N ALA A 55 -16.61 -12.16 10.42
CA ALA A 55 -15.93 -10.98 10.96
C ALA A 55 -14.49 -10.87 10.46
N SER A 56 -13.73 -11.98 10.47
CA SER A 56 -12.36 -12.04 9.94
C SER A 56 -12.32 -11.79 8.43
N GLY A 57 -13.31 -12.29 7.68
CA GLY A 57 -13.47 -12.03 6.25
C GLY A 57 -13.73 -10.55 5.96
N LEU A 58 -14.57 -9.88 6.74
CA LEU A 58 -14.83 -8.45 6.62
C LEU A 58 -13.58 -7.62 6.91
N MET A 59 -12.84 -7.95 7.97
CA MET A 59 -11.57 -7.29 8.29
C MET A 59 -10.53 -7.49 7.19
N GLY A 60 -10.41 -8.69 6.63
CA GLY A 60 -9.55 -8.97 5.50
C GLY A 60 -9.94 -8.16 4.26
N GLY A 61 -11.23 -8.03 3.99
CA GLY A 61 -11.77 -7.21 2.90
C GLY A 61 -11.46 -5.72 3.09
N LEU A 62 -11.69 -5.17 4.28
CA LEU A 62 -11.35 -3.78 4.61
C LEU A 62 -9.85 -3.53 4.48
N GLY A 63 -9.01 -4.44 4.98
CA GLY A 63 -7.57 -4.35 4.84
C GLY A 63 -7.09 -4.41 3.39
N GLY A 64 -7.69 -5.27 2.56
CA GLY A 64 -7.43 -5.34 1.13
C GLY A 64 -7.78 -4.05 0.40
N LEU A 65 -8.94 -3.46 0.71
CA LEU A 65 -9.34 -2.16 0.17
C LEU A 65 -8.41 -1.04 0.63
N ALA A 66 -8.04 -1.00 1.91
CA ALA A 66 -7.13 -0.01 2.45
C ALA A 66 -5.76 -0.06 1.76
N SER A 67 -5.19 -1.26 1.51
CA SER A 67 -3.92 -1.39 0.80
C SER A 67 -4.02 -0.96 -0.67
N ALA A 68 -5.13 -1.28 -1.35
CA ALA A 68 -5.37 -0.82 -2.72
C ALA A 68 -5.47 0.72 -2.78
N MET A 69 -6.19 1.32 -1.83
CA MET A 69 -6.31 2.78 -1.71
C MET A 69 -4.98 3.45 -1.37
N ALA A 70 -4.15 2.85 -0.50
CA ALA A 70 -2.80 3.33 -0.22
C ALA A 70 -1.94 3.38 -1.49
N CYS A 71 -1.96 2.30 -2.29
CA CYS A 71 -1.23 2.24 -3.56
C CYS A 71 -1.73 3.30 -4.55
N MET A 72 -3.06 3.45 -4.70
CA MET A 72 -3.65 4.45 -5.60
C MET A 72 -3.34 5.88 -5.16
N SER A 73 -3.43 6.16 -3.86
CA SER A 73 -3.08 7.48 -3.30
C SER A 73 -1.60 7.80 -3.52
N ALA A 74 -0.70 6.81 -3.39
CA ALA A 74 0.72 6.99 -3.63
C ALA A 74 1.05 7.31 -5.10
N LEU A 75 0.19 6.90 -6.05
CA LEU A 75 0.30 7.23 -7.47
C LEU A 75 -0.35 8.58 -7.83
N GLY A 76 -1.09 9.19 -6.90
CA GLY A 76 -1.77 10.46 -7.09
C GLY A 76 -0.90 11.56 -7.71
N PRO A 77 0.34 11.80 -7.22
CA PRO A 77 1.24 12.79 -7.82
C PRO A 77 1.57 12.51 -9.29
N ALA A 78 1.76 11.23 -9.65
CA ALA A 78 2.06 10.85 -11.03
C ALA A 78 0.85 11.03 -11.97
N SER A 79 -0.35 10.69 -11.50
CA SER A 79 -1.59 10.82 -12.26
C SER A 79 -2.01 12.29 -12.45
N SER A 80 -1.85 13.12 -11.42
CA SER A 80 -2.18 14.55 -11.49
C SER A 80 -1.25 15.31 -12.44
N GLU A 81 0.04 14.97 -12.45
CA GLU A 81 1.01 15.57 -13.38
C GLU A 81 0.71 15.21 -14.86
N GLU A 82 0.25 13.98 -15.11
CA GLU A 82 -0.12 13.54 -16.47
C GLU A 82 -1.40 14.21 -16.95
N SER A 83 -2.42 14.26 -16.11
CA SER A 83 -3.72 14.87 -16.45
C SER A 83 -3.64 16.39 -16.65
N ALA A 84 -2.79 17.07 -15.91
CA ALA A 84 -2.60 18.52 -16.04
C ALA A 84 -1.65 18.93 -17.16
N GLY A 85 -1.06 18.00 -17.92
CA GLY A 85 -0.08 18.29 -18.96
C GLY A 85 1.25 18.86 -18.43
N HIS A 86 1.43 18.87 -17.11
CA HIS A 86 2.59 19.47 -16.44
C HIS A 86 3.86 18.62 -16.53
N SER A 87 3.84 17.52 -17.28
CA SER A 87 5.02 16.67 -17.51
C SER A 87 6.19 17.45 -18.10
N ALA A 88 5.91 18.46 -18.94
CA ALA A 88 6.92 19.37 -19.50
C ALA A 88 7.45 20.40 -18.48
N MET A 89 6.67 20.73 -17.43
CA MET A 89 7.07 21.72 -16.43
C MET A 89 7.96 21.16 -15.31
N ARG A 90 8.20 19.86 -15.28
CA ARG A 90 9.06 19.23 -14.27
C ARG A 90 10.49 19.78 -14.26
N GLY A 91 10.98 20.26 -15.40
CA GLY A 91 12.29 20.91 -15.52
C GLY A 91 12.36 22.29 -14.88
N LEU A 92 11.24 22.94 -14.61
CA LEU A 92 11.18 24.29 -14.02
C LEU A 92 11.22 24.27 -12.49
N ILE A 93 11.02 23.12 -11.85
CA ILE A 93 11.07 23.01 -10.39
C ILE A 93 12.55 22.99 -9.95
N PRO A 94 13.03 23.93 -9.13
CA PRO A 94 14.42 24.03 -8.71
C PRO A 94 14.80 22.98 -7.66
N VAL A 95 14.42 21.72 -7.90
CA VAL A 95 14.70 20.58 -7.03
C VAL A 95 15.40 19.51 -7.86
N SER A 96 16.48 18.94 -7.34
CA SER A 96 17.19 17.86 -8.02
C SER A 96 16.28 16.67 -8.26
N ARG A 97 16.39 16.02 -9.41
CA ARG A 97 15.55 14.86 -9.78
C ARG A 97 15.64 13.71 -8.78
N THR A 98 16.82 13.51 -8.19
CA THR A 98 17.00 12.55 -7.11
C THR A 98 16.13 12.89 -5.90
N ALA A 99 16.09 14.19 -5.51
CA ALA A 99 15.27 14.62 -4.39
C ALA A 99 13.76 14.51 -4.71
N GLN A 100 13.35 14.69 -5.96
CA GLN A 100 11.97 14.46 -6.39
C GLN A 100 11.57 12.99 -6.22
N VAL A 101 12.40 12.05 -6.68
CA VAL A 101 12.14 10.62 -6.52
C VAL A 101 12.09 10.24 -5.04
N VAL A 102 13.11 10.61 -4.26
CA VAL A 102 13.15 10.29 -2.82
C VAL A 102 11.96 10.91 -2.08
N GLY A 103 11.54 12.13 -2.44
CA GLY A 103 10.37 12.79 -1.88
C GLY A 103 9.07 12.01 -2.12
N ARG A 104 8.90 11.42 -3.31
CA ARG A 104 7.75 10.56 -3.63
C ARG A 104 7.75 9.25 -2.83
N TYR A 105 8.92 8.66 -2.61
CA TYR A 105 9.03 7.47 -1.75
C TYR A 105 8.73 7.81 -0.29
N LEU A 106 9.13 9.01 0.17
CA LEU A 106 8.73 9.50 1.49
C LEU A 106 7.20 9.73 1.57
N PHE A 107 6.60 10.27 0.52
CA PHE A 107 5.15 10.41 0.41
C PHE A 107 4.43 9.04 0.48
N LEU A 108 4.95 8.01 -0.19
CA LEU A 108 4.43 6.65 -0.10
C LEU A 108 4.45 6.12 1.34
N LEU A 109 5.53 6.39 2.10
CA LEU A 109 5.59 6.00 3.52
C LEU A 109 4.50 6.69 4.35
N VAL A 110 4.28 8.00 4.13
CA VAL A 110 3.23 8.75 4.82
C VAL A 110 1.85 8.18 4.52
N VAL A 111 1.56 7.95 3.25
CA VAL A 111 0.27 7.39 2.81
C VAL A 111 0.07 5.98 3.35
N GLY A 112 1.09 5.12 3.25
CA GLY A 112 1.05 3.75 3.79
C GLY A 112 0.79 3.73 5.30
N LEU A 113 1.42 4.64 6.05
CA LEU A 113 1.21 4.77 7.48
C LEU A 113 -0.22 5.22 7.82
N LEU A 114 -0.77 6.20 7.09
CA LEU A 114 -2.15 6.67 7.30
C LEU A 114 -3.16 5.54 7.10
N TRP A 115 -3.03 4.76 6.02
CA TRP A 115 -3.92 3.63 5.77
C TRP A 115 -3.73 2.47 6.74
N ALA A 116 -2.51 2.23 7.21
CA ALA A 116 -2.25 1.24 8.25
C ALA A 116 -2.89 1.64 9.59
N LEU A 117 -2.81 2.92 9.96
CA LEU A 117 -3.50 3.47 11.13
C LEU A 117 -5.02 3.35 11.01
N ASP A 118 -5.57 3.61 9.82
CA ASP A 118 -6.99 3.45 9.56
C ASP A 118 -7.46 2.01 9.82
N VAL A 119 -6.70 1.01 9.35
CA VAL A 119 -6.97 -0.42 9.61
C VAL A 119 -6.88 -0.74 11.11
N VAL A 120 -5.92 -0.17 11.83
CA VAL A 120 -5.79 -0.36 13.29
C VAL A 120 -6.99 0.27 14.03
N ILE A 121 -7.47 1.43 13.58
CA ILE A 121 -8.66 2.08 14.15
C ILE A 121 -9.90 1.20 13.88
N CYS A 122 -10.08 0.72 12.66
CA CYS A 122 -11.18 -0.19 12.31
C CYS A 122 -11.17 -1.45 13.18
N GLY A 123 -10.01 -2.09 13.34
CA GLY A 123 -9.85 -3.25 14.22
C GLY A 123 -10.14 -2.95 15.68
N GLY A 124 -9.68 -1.78 16.18
CA GLY A 124 -10.02 -1.31 17.52
C GLY A 124 -11.52 -1.13 17.73
N VAL A 125 -12.23 -0.61 16.73
CA VAL A 125 -13.70 -0.51 16.74
C VAL A 125 -14.35 -1.89 16.87
N PHE A 126 -13.89 -2.88 16.11
CA PHE A 126 -14.40 -4.24 16.21
C PHE A 126 -14.15 -4.89 17.58
N ILE A 127 -12.99 -4.61 18.20
CA ILE A 127 -12.71 -5.11 19.57
C ILE A 127 -13.64 -4.48 20.59
N VAL A 128 -13.88 -3.16 20.49
CA VAL A 128 -14.64 -2.40 21.50
C VAL A 128 -16.15 -2.62 21.36
N PHE A 129 -16.65 -2.68 20.14
CA PHE A 129 -18.10 -2.74 19.87
C PHE A 129 -18.58 -4.12 19.39
N GLY A 130 -17.71 -4.95 18.84
CA GLY A 130 -18.09 -6.21 18.21
C GLY A 130 -18.03 -7.45 19.10
N ASP A 131 -17.56 -7.30 20.36
CA ASP A 131 -17.34 -8.42 21.31
C ASP A 131 -16.52 -9.60 20.71
N ILE A 132 -15.70 -9.30 19.70
CA ILE A 132 -14.82 -10.27 19.04
C ILE A 132 -13.52 -10.32 19.85
N ALA A 133 -13.60 -10.97 21.02
CA ALA A 133 -12.52 -11.05 21.99
C ALA A 133 -11.26 -11.76 21.45
N ASP A 134 -11.43 -12.67 20.49
CA ASP A 134 -10.33 -13.51 20.01
C ASP A 134 -9.33 -12.78 19.11
N MET A 135 -9.71 -11.68 18.48
CA MET A 135 -8.81 -10.95 17.60
C MET A 135 -7.75 -10.12 18.33
N GLY A 136 -7.97 -9.74 19.56
CA GLY A 136 -7.06 -9.00 20.44
C GLY A 136 -6.31 -7.81 19.79
N TRP A 137 -5.78 -6.91 20.58
CA TRP A 137 -4.99 -5.77 20.10
C TRP A 137 -3.74 -6.17 19.31
N THR A 138 -3.14 -7.33 19.66
CA THR A 138 -1.97 -7.85 18.97
C THR A 138 -2.27 -8.25 17.54
N GLY A 139 -3.41 -8.89 17.28
CA GLY A 139 -3.87 -9.25 15.94
C GLY A 139 -4.16 -7.99 15.08
N THR A 140 -4.81 -7.00 15.67
CA THR A 140 -5.11 -5.72 15.00
C THR A 140 -3.85 -4.96 14.61
N LEU A 141 -2.86 -4.87 15.51
CA LEU A 141 -1.57 -4.25 15.22
C LEU A 141 -0.80 -5.04 14.14
N ALA A 142 -0.83 -6.36 14.20
CA ALA A 142 -0.22 -7.21 13.18
C ALA A 142 -0.88 -7.01 11.81
N ALA A 143 -2.21 -6.89 11.75
CA ALA A 143 -2.94 -6.59 10.52
C ALA A 143 -2.53 -5.22 9.96
N GLY A 144 -2.47 -4.18 10.79
CA GLY A 144 -1.99 -2.85 10.38
C GLY A 144 -0.56 -2.88 9.85
N ALA A 145 0.34 -3.59 10.52
CA ALA A 145 1.73 -3.76 10.06
C ALA A 145 1.81 -4.52 8.73
N PHE A 146 0.99 -5.55 8.54
CA PHE A 146 0.90 -6.30 7.29
C PHE A 146 0.41 -5.42 6.13
N ILE A 147 -0.66 -4.63 6.35
CA ILE A 147 -1.19 -3.70 5.36
C ILE A 147 -0.16 -2.63 5.01
N PHE A 148 0.55 -2.08 6.01
CA PHE A 148 1.67 -1.17 5.77
C PHE A 148 2.73 -1.80 4.88
N ALA A 149 3.18 -3.01 5.21
CA ALA A 149 4.18 -3.74 4.44
C ALA A 149 3.73 -3.97 2.98
N LEU A 150 2.49 -4.42 2.80
CA LEU A 150 1.90 -4.66 1.49
C LEU A 150 1.82 -3.36 0.66
N ALA A 151 1.35 -2.26 1.27
CA ALA A 151 1.29 -0.96 0.63
C ALA A 151 2.68 -0.46 0.19
N ILE A 152 3.71 -0.66 1.02
CA ILE A 152 5.09 -0.29 0.69
C ILE A 152 5.65 -1.16 -0.43
N ILE A 153 5.46 -2.47 -0.40
CA ILE A 153 5.96 -3.38 -1.44
C ILE A 153 5.31 -3.04 -2.78
N LEU A 154 3.98 -3.04 -2.85
CA LEU A 154 3.25 -2.78 -4.09
C LEU A 154 3.42 -1.33 -4.57
N GLY A 155 3.25 -0.36 -3.66
CA GLY A 155 3.36 1.06 -3.98
C GLY A 155 4.75 1.44 -4.48
N SER A 156 5.82 0.86 -3.92
CA SER A 156 7.19 1.13 -4.35
C SER A 156 7.48 0.60 -5.76
N VAL A 157 6.98 -0.59 -6.09
CA VAL A 157 7.11 -1.16 -7.45
C VAL A 157 6.31 -0.33 -8.45
N LEU A 158 5.06 0.00 -8.12
CA LEU A 158 4.21 0.83 -8.98
C LEU A 158 4.80 2.22 -9.20
N LEU A 159 5.39 2.82 -8.17
CA LEU A 159 6.05 4.12 -8.27
C LEU A 159 7.28 4.10 -9.20
N ALA A 160 8.09 3.02 -9.14
CA ALA A 160 9.19 2.81 -10.07
C ALA A 160 8.68 2.67 -11.53
N CYS A 161 7.58 1.93 -11.73
CA CYS A 161 6.92 1.81 -13.02
C CYS A 161 6.39 3.16 -13.53
N ALA A 162 5.78 3.97 -12.66
CA ALA A 162 5.28 5.29 -12.98
C ALA A 162 6.39 6.27 -13.43
N CYS A 163 7.64 6.06 -12.98
CA CYS A 163 8.78 6.83 -13.48
C CYS A 163 9.14 6.51 -14.94
N ARG A 164 8.81 5.32 -15.44
CA ARG A 164 9.15 4.87 -16.80
C ARG A 164 7.98 5.02 -17.78
N PHE A 165 6.78 4.66 -17.33
CA PHE A 165 5.59 4.57 -18.16
C PHE A 165 4.62 5.72 -17.85
N THR A 166 3.78 6.07 -18.82
CA THR A 166 2.60 6.91 -18.55
C THR A 166 1.62 6.16 -17.65
N PHE A 167 0.86 6.88 -16.84
CA PHE A 167 -0.10 6.29 -15.90
C PHE A 167 -1.05 5.28 -16.58
N ARG A 168 -1.57 5.62 -17.77
CA ARG A 168 -2.43 4.73 -18.56
C ARG A 168 -1.74 3.42 -18.94
N LYS A 169 -0.49 3.47 -19.43
CA LYS A 169 0.28 2.28 -19.79
C LYS A 169 0.61 1.43 -18.56
N MET A 170 0.91 2.08 -17.45
CA MET A 170 1.17 1.41 -16.18
C MET A 170 -0.08 0.65 -15.68
N MET A 171 -1.26 1.27 -15.72
CA MET A 171 -2.52 0.62 -15.32
C MET A 171 -2.87 -0.57 -16.21
N MET A 172 -2.64 -0.45 -17.54
CA MET A 172 -2.81 -1.58 -18.47
C MET A 172 -1.82 -2.73 -18.17
N ALA A 173 -0.55 -2.39 -17.91
CA ALA A 173 0.47 -3.39 -17.55
C ALA A 173 0.14 -4.08 -16.23
N PHE A 174 -0.30 -3.31 -15.22
CA PHE A 174 -0.73 -3.85 -13.94
C PHE A 174 -1.94 -4.79 -14.10
N GLY A 175 -2.94 -4.39 -14.86
CA GLY A 175 -4.10 -5.24 -15.19
C GLY A 175 -3.66 -6.53 -15.90
N ALA A 176 -2.77 -6.45 -16.88
CA ALA A 176 -2.24 -7.61 -17.57
C ALA A 176 -1.46 -8.56 -16.64
N VAL A 177 -0.65 -8.00 -15.71
CA VAL A 177 0.07 -8.80 -14.70
C VAL A 177 -0.91 -9.49 -13.76
N MET A 178 -1.97 -8.81 -13.31
CA MET A 178 -3.00 -9.42 -12.44
C MET A 178 -3.75 -10.55 -13.14
N VAL A 179 -4.14 -10.35 -14.40
CA VAL A 179 -4.77 -11.43 -15.22
C VAL A 179 -3.79 -12.59 -15.44
N GLY A 180 -2.53 -12.29 -15.74
CA GLY A 180 -1.49 -13.30 -15.88
C GLY A 180 -1.25 -14.09 -14.60
N LEU A 181 -1.19 -13.42 -13.46
CA LEU A 181 -1.06 -14.05 -12.14
C LEU A 181 -2.24 -14.98 -11.84
N TYR A 182 -3.47 -14.50 -12.11
CA TYR A 182 -4.67 -15.32 -11.95
C TYR A 182 -4.65 -16.55 -12.83
N ALA A 183 -4.24 -16.40 -14.10
CA ALA A 183 -4.09 -17.53 -15.02
C ALA A 183 -3.03 -18.54 -14.55
N VAL A 184 -1.90 -18.05 -14.02
CA VAL A 184 -0.85 -18.92 -13.44
C VAL A 184 -1.37 -19.66 -12.22
N ILE A 185 -2.07 -18.98 -11.30
CA ILE A 185 -2.67 -19.64 -10.12
C ILE A 185 -3.67 -20.70 -10.55
N ALA A 186 -4.55 -20.41 -11.54
CA ALA A 186 -5.52 -21.37 -12.06
C ALA A 186 -4.86 -22.57 -12.74
N LEU A 187 -3.71 -22.37 -13.39
CA LEU A 187 -2.90 -23.43 -14.00
C LEU A 187 -2.22 -24.28 -12.91
N LEU A 188 -1.61 -23.63 -11.92
CA LEU A 188 -0.98 -24.30 -10.79
C LEU A 188 -1.98 -25.15 -10.01
N ALA A 189 -3.21 -24.66 -9.83
CA ALA A 189 -4.27 -25.42 -9.15
C ALA A 189 -4.66 -26.73 -9.86
N ARG A 190 -4.31 -26.88 -11.16
CA ARG A 190 -4.54 -28.11 -11.94
C ARG A 190 -3.40 -29.10 -11.87
N LEU A 191 -2.25 -28.73 -11.32
CA LEU A 191 -1.13 -29.65 -11.18
C LEU A 191 -1.42 -30.68 -10.09
N PRO A 192 -1.02 -31.96 -10.27
CA PRO A 192 -1.18 -33.02 -9.28
C PRO A 192 -0.13 -32.85 -8.14
N VAL A 193 -0.08 -31.69 -7.54
CA VAL A 193 0.79 -31.38 -6.40
C VAL A 193 -0.08 -31.36 -5.15
N ASP A 194 0.41 -31.95 -4.09
CA ASP A 194 -0.26 -31.82 -2.80
C ASP A 194 -0.05 -30.42 -2.23
N TRP A 195 -0.89 -29.48 -2.73
CA TRP A 195 -0.90 -28.09 -2.29
C TRP A 195 -1.23 -27.95 -0.81
N GLN A 196 -2.00 -28.89 -0.25
CA GLN A 196 -2.36 -28.86 1.16
C GLN A 196 -1.11 -29.06 2.03
N TRP A 197 -0.28 -30.05 1.70
CA TRP A 197 0.98 -30.29 2.40
C TRP A 197 1.94 -29.08 2.29
N LEU A 198 2.09 -28.51 1.09
CA LEU A 198 2.96 -27.34 0.87
C LEU A 198 2.45 -26.12 1.65
N LEU A 199 1.15 -25.85 1.59
CA LEU A 199 0.53 -24.72 2.30
C LEU A 199 0.60 -24.89 3.82
N LEU A 200 0.43 -26.11 4.35
CA LEU A 200 0.58 -26.39 5.77
C LEU A 200 2.01 -26.13 6.24
N ASN A 201 3.02 -26.61 5.51
CA ASN A 201 4.42 -26.34 5.88
C ASN A 201 4.78 -24.85 5.83
N ILE A 202 4.26 -24.11 4.84
CA ILE A 202 4.44 -22.65 4.78
C ILE A 202 3.68 -21.98 5.91
N ALA A 203 2.46 -22.42 6.20
CA ALA A 203 1.66 -21.90 7.31
C ALA A 203 2.36 -22.13 8.64
N ASP A 204 2.87 -23.33 8.90
CA ASP A 204 3.60 -23.66 10.11
C ASP A 204 4.87 -22.78 10.28
N PHE A 205 5.60 -22.54 9.20
CA PHE A 205 6.73 -21.61 9.22
C PHE A 205 6.28 -20.17 9.54
N LEU A 206 5.14 -19.76 9.00
CA LEU A 206 4.60 -18.41 9.17
C LEU A 206 3.79 -18.25 10.48
N THR A 207 3.43 -19.32 11.18
CA THR A 207 2.79 -19.22 12.52
C THR A 207 3.74 -18.65 13.57
N ILE A 208 5.06 -18.77 13.35
CA ILE A 208 6.05 -18.11 14.17
C ILE A 208 6.07 -16.62 13.77
N TRP A 209 5.29 -15.80 14.46
CA TRP A 209 5.03 -14.40 14.16
C TRP A 209 6.29 -13.56 13.84
N TRP A 210 7.41 -13.84 14.50
CA TRP A 210 8.64 -13.09 14.28
C TRP A 210 9.36 -13.49 12.97
N HIS A 211 9.20 -14.73 12.47
CA HIS A 211 9.67 -15.12 11.14
C HIS A 211 8.93 -14.35 10.06
N THR A 212 7.62 -14.29 10.17
CA THR A 212 6.77 -13.53 9.24
C THR A 212 7.11 -12.05 9.26
N ALA A 213 7.29 -11.47 10.45
CA ALA A 213 7.69 -10.07 10.59
C ALA A 213 9.05 -9.80 9.95
N LEU A 214 10.03 -10.69 10.15
CA LEU A 214 11.36 -10.57 9.57
C LEU A 214 11.32 -10.69 8.04
N VAL A 215 10.63 -11.69 7.49
CA VAL A 215 10.47 -11.87 6.04
C VAL A 215 9.81 -10.65 5.41
N LEU A 216 8.70 -10.17 5.99
CA LEU A 216 8.02 -8.97 5.52
C LEU A 216 8.91 -7.72 5.60
N ALA A 217 9.65 -7.54 6.68
CA ALA A 217 10.58 -6.41 6.82
C ALA A 217 11.68 -6.44 5.75
N VAL A 218 12.28 -7.61 5.50
CA VAL A 218 13.30 -7.78 4.46
C VAL A 218 12.72 -7.50 3.07
N LEU A 219 11.54 -8.05 2.76
CA LEU A 219 10.84 -7.81 1.48
C LEU A 219 10.51 -6.33 1.30
N CYS A 220 10.00 -5.66 2.35
CA CYS A 220 9.75 -4.22 2.34
C CYS A 220 11.01 -3.41 2.04
N LEU A 221 12.10 -3.70 2.72
CA LEU A 221 13.37 -2.99 2.52
C LEU A 221 13.90 -3.21 1.10
N LEU A 222 13.92 -4.45 0.62
CA LEU A 222 14.38 -4.78 -0.73
C LEU A 222 13.49 -4.12 -1.80
N ALA A 223 12.17 -4.20 -1.67
CA ALA A 223 11.24 -3.57 -2.59
C ALA A 223 11.39 -2.05 -2.57
N PHE A 224 11.44 -1.43 -1.40
CA PHE A 224 11.53 0.01 -1.24
C PHE A 224 12.85 0.57 -1.79
N PHE A 225 13.99 0.08 -1.30
CA PHE A 225 15.29 0.59 -1.72
C PHE A 225 15.65 0.15 -3.14
N GLY A 226 15.35 -1.10 -3.53
CA GLY A 226 15.60 -1.60 -4.87
C GLY A 226 14.83 -0.82 -5.92
N SER A 227 13.52 -0.62 -5.72
CA SER A 227 12.69 0.17 -6.64
C SER A 227 13.09 1.65 -6.66
N MET A 228 13.45 2.23 -5.51
CA MET A 228 13.92 3.61 -5.43
C MET A 228 15.22 3.82 -6.24
N LEU A 229 16.18 2.90 -6.13
CA LEU A 229 17.41 2.96 -6.91
C LEU A 229 17.15 2.84 -8.43
N ILE A 230 16.24 1.94 -8.81
CA ILE A 230 15.79 1.80 -10.21
C ILE A 230 15.14 3.09 -10.69
N ALA A 231 14.21 3.66 -9.91
CA ALA A 231 13.54 4.91 -10.23
C ALA A 231 14.54 6.08 -10.41
N ILE A 232 15.53 6.20 -9.52
CA ILE A 232 16.59 7.23 -9.64
C ILE A 232 17.39 7.03 -10.93
N ARG A 233 17.74 5.79 -11.28
CA ARG A 233 18.49 5.52 -12.54
C ARG A 233 17.66 5.89 -13.76
N ILE A 234 16.37 5.52 -13.80
CA ILE A 234 15.45 5.85 -14.90
C ILE A 234 15.31 7.37 -15.05
N TYR A 235 15.16 8.08 -13.93
CA TYR A 235 15.00 9.55 -13.95
C TYR A 235 16.25 10.27 -14.43
N ARG A 236 17.44 9.79 -14.05
CA ARG A 236 18.73 10.34 -14.52
C ARG A 236 18.95 10.07 -16.01
N ALA A 237 18.56 8.88 -16.49
CA ALA A 237 18.72 8.53 -17.91
C ALA A 237 17.83 9.35 -18.86
N LYS A 238 16.79 10.03 -18.35
CA LYS A 238 15.95 10.94 -19.12
C LYS A 238 16.55 12.35 -19.28
N GLU A 239 17.72 12.60 -18.71
CA GLU A 239 18.43 13.89 -18.84
C GLU A 239 19.36 13.97 -20.09
N LEU A 240 19.61 12.84 -20.75
CA LEU A 240 20.41 12.71 -21.95
C LEU A 240 19.53 12.62 -23.19
#